data_2103b21b405c3164be2e79b1b5d62511
#
_entry.id   2103b21b405c3164be2e79b1b5d62511
#
_cell.length_a   1.000
_cell.length_b   1.000
_cell.length_c   1.000
_cell.angle_alpha   90.00
_cell.angle_beta   90.00
_cell.angle_gamma   90.00
#
_symmetry.space_group_name_H-M   'P 1'
#
loop_
_entity.id
_entity.type
_entity.pdbx_description
1 polymer ?
#
loop_
_entity_poly.entity_id
_entity_poly.type
_entity_poly.pdbx_seq_one_letter_code
_entity_poly.pdbx_strand_id
1 'polypeptide(L)'
;RDTDRSRGLGDVYKRQADAVDVRRMRQNRADVQHAYEICEQRIAAHNLKMKLVDAEYTLDRSKLVFYFTADNRVDFRELVKDLAAQFHTRIELRQIGVRDESKMLGGLGLCGQPFCCSRFLKNFQPVSIKMAKEQGLSLNPAKISGSCGRLMCCLAYEQKSYEYLNSITPQVGSIVRTPDGEGTVIETNVV
;
A
#
# COMPACT_ATOMS: atom_id res chain seq x y z
N ARG A 1 5.63 27.26 9.79
CA ARG A 1 4.74 27.80 8.73
C ARG A 1 3.86 26.69 8.24
N ASP A 2 2.83 26.48 9.01
CA ASP A 2 1.80 25.44 8.79
C ASP A 2 0.72 25.88 7.81
N THR A 3 0.99 26.92 7.00
CA THR A 3 -0.02 27.53 6.14
C THR A 3 -0.51 26.61 5.05
N ASP A 4 0.33 25.72 4.49
CA ASP A 4 -0.11 24.79 3.46
C ASP A 4 -0.84 23.55 4.02
N ARG A 5 -0.40 23.08 5.20
CA ARG A 5 -1.11 22.00 5.89
C ARG A 5 -2.43 22.47 6.47
N SER A 6 -2.46 23.67 7.03
CA SER A 6 -3.68 24.27 7.57
C SER A 6 -4.68 24.64 6.47
N ARG A 7 -4.22 25.03 5.27
CA ARG A 7 -5.12 25.24 4.13
C ARG A 7 -5.77 23.94 3.69
N GLY A 8 -4.98 22.86 3.53
CA GLY A 8 -5.54 21.56 3.16
C GLY A 8 -6.52 21.01 4.20
N LEU A 9 -6.15 21.05 5.47
CA LEU A 9 -7.01 20.65 6.58
C LEU A 9 -8.18 21.62 6.76
N GLY A 10 -7.96 22.94 6.61
CA GLY A 10 -9.00 23.95 6.67
C GLY A 10 -10.06 23.73 5.58
N ASP A 11 -9.66 23.36 4.37
CA ASP A 11 -10.61 23.10 3.29
C ASP A 11 -11.41 21.80 3.54
N VAL A 12 -10.80 20.76 4.13
CA VAL A 12 -11.49 19.53 4.54
C VAL A 12 -12.53 19.78 5.62
N TYR A 13 -12.27 20.71 6.55
CA TYR A 13 -13.15 20.97 7.69
C TYR A 13 -14.01 22.23 7.54
N LYS A 14 -13.96 22.93 6.41
CA LYS A 14 -14.76 24.14 6.17
C LYS A 14 -16.26 23.90 6.25
N ARG A 15 -16.70 22.75 5.80
CA ARG A 15 -18.08 22.31 5.94
C ARG A 15 -18.20 20.79 5.94
N GLN A 16 -19.27 20.28 6.51
CA GLN A 16 -19.62 18.87 6.35
C GLN A 16 -20.26 18.64 4.98
N ALA A 17 -20.17 17.39 4.48
CA ALA A 17 -20.83 16.97 3.26
C ALA A 17 -22.35 17.07 3.41
N ASP A 18 -22.99 17.75 2.50
CA ASP A 18 -24.44 17.84 2.46
C ASP A 18 -25.05 16.72 1.59
N ALA A 19 -26.38 16.68 1.51
CA ALA A 19 -27.08 15.66 0.72
C ALA A 19 -26.79 15.74 -0.79
N VAL A 20 -26.36 16.92 -1.28
CA VAL A 20 -25.96 17.11 -2.67
C VAL A 20 -24.59 16.48 -2.91
N ASP A 21 -23.65 16.70 -2.00
CA ASP A 21 -22.31 16.09 -2.08
C ASP A 21 -22.39 14.56 -2.05
N VAL A 22 -23.23 14.01 -1.17
CA VAL A 22 -23.42 12.55 -1.07
C VAL A 22 -24.02 11.99 -2.36
N ARG A 23 -24.98 12.68 -2.97
CA ARG A 23 -25.54 12.28 -4.27
C ARG A 23 -24.49 12.34 -5.38
N ARG A 24 -23.71 13.43 -5.46
CA ARG A 24 -22.61 13.56 -6.43
C ARG A 24 -21.58 12.45 -6.27
N MET A 25 -21.17 12.17 -5.04
CA MET A 25 -20.24 11.07 -4.76
C MET A 25 -20.76 9.73 -5.25
N ARG A 26 -22.06 9.42 -5.01
CA ARG A 26 -22.69 8.18 -5.49
C ARG A 26 -22.75 8.12 -7.00
N GLN A 27 -23.10 9.22 -7.65
CA GLN A 27 -23.13 9.31 -9.11
C GLN A 27 -21.72 9.16 -9.69
N ASN A 28 -20.73 9.87 -9.14
CA ASN A 28 -19.33 9.74 -9.56
C ASN A 28 -18.84 8.29 -9.45
N ARG A 29 -19.20 7.61 -8.36
CA ARG A 29 -18.83 6.20 -8.16
C ARG A 29 -19.47 5.26 -9.18
N ALA A 30 -20.70 5.51 -9.60
CA ALA A 30 -21.36 4.74 -10.66
C ALA A 30 -20.68 4.97 -12.02
N ASP A 31 -20.36 6.23 -12.33
CA ASP A 31 -19.76 6.61 -13.60
C ASP A 31 -18.28 6.18 -13.72
N VAL A 32 -17.58 6.02 -12.59
CA VAL A 32 -16.18 5.56 -12.54
C VAL A 32 -16.04 4.17 -13.15
N GLN A 33 -16.97 3.25 -12.88
CA GLN A 33 -16.91 1.90 -13.42
C GLN A 33 -16.88 1.91 -14.95
N HIS A 34 -17.77 2.70 -15.55
CA HIS A 34 -17.81 2.87 -17.00
C HIS A 34 -16.55 3.53 -17.55
N ALA A 35 -16.04 4.54 -16.84
CA ALA A 35 -14.79 5.19 -17.22
C ALA A 35 -13.58 4.23 -17.15
N TYR A 36 -13.57 3.35 -16.15
CA TYR A 36 -12.53 2.32 -16.01
C TYR A 36 -12.52 1.36 -17.22
N GLU A 37 -13.68 0.83 -17.59
CA GLU A 37 -13.85 -0.10 -18.72
C GLU A 37 -13.42 0.53 -20.06
N ILE A 38 -13.80 1.77 -20.30
CA ILE A 38 -13.37 2.51 -21.50
C ILE A 38 -11.85 2.72 -21.50
N CYS A 39 -11.28 3.11 -20.36
CA CYS A 39 -9.83 3.31 -20.25
C CYS A 39 -9.07 2.01 -20.52
N GLU A 40 -9.53 0.88 -19.99
CA GLU A 40 -8.91 -0.43 -20.21
C GLU A 40 -8.95 -0.84 -21.69
N GLN A 41 -10.09 -0.62 -22.36
CA GLN A 41 -10.21 -0.86 -23.81
C GLN A 41 -9.26 0.02 -24.62
N ARG A 42 -9.10 1.30 -24.25
CA ARG A 42 -8.17 2.23 -24.93
C ARG A 42 -6.71 1.87 -24.68
N ILE A 43 -6.35 1.45 -23.45
CA ILE A 43 -5.01 0.93 -23.14
C ILE A 43 -4.68 -0.26 -24.05
N ALA A 44 -5.62 -1.19 -24.22
CA ALA A 44 -5.45 -2.33 -25.10
C ALA A 44 -5.33 -1.91 -26.57
N ALA A 45 -6.17 -0.97 -27.05
CA ALA A 45 -6.12 -0.46 -28.43
C ALA A 45 -4.79 0.23 -28.76
N HIS A 46 -4.20 0.95 -27.81
CA HIS A 46 -2.89 1.60 -27.97
C HIS A 46 -1.71 0.66 -27.68
N ASN A 47 -1.93 -0.62 -27.34
CA ASN A 47 -0.91 -1.62 -26.97
C ASN A 47 0.04 -1.12 -25.87
N LEU A 48 -0.46 -0.39 -24.88
CA LEU A 48 0.34 0.14 -23.80
C LEU A 48 0.61 -0.93 -22.73
N LYS A 49 1.90 -1.10 -22.36
CA LYS A 49 2.31 -2.02 -21.29
C LYS A 49 2.10 -1.38 -19.92
N MET A 50 0.86 -1.24 -19.53
CA MET A 50 0.46 -0.70 -18.22
C MET A 50 -0.80 -1.44 -17.74
N LYS A 51 -0.94 -1.54 -16.43
CA LYS A 51 -2.11 -2.14 -15.78
C LYS A 51 -2.89 -1.04 -15.08
N LEU A 52 -4.14 -0.85 -15.46
CA LEU A 52 -5.06 0.03 -14.75
C LEU A 52 -5.41 -0.59 -13.39
N VAL A 53 -5.37 0.20 -12.33
CA VAL A 53 -5.65 -0.25 -10.96
C VAL A 53 -6.97 0.30 -10.47
N ASP A 54 -7.18 1.62 -10.64
CA ASP A 54 -8.40 2.29 -10.18
C ASP A 54 -8.60 3.60 -10.95
N ALA A 55 -9.79 4.16 -10.82
CA ALA A 55 -10.13 5.47 -11.37
C ALA A 55 -10.99 6.25 -10.37
N GLU A 56 -10.90 7.57 -10.39
CA GLU A 56 -11.76 8.41 -9.54
C GLU A 56 -12.09 9.75 -10.22
N TYR A 57 -13.32 10.22 -10.04
CA TYR A 57 -13.70 11.60 -10.32
C TYR A 57 -13.46 12.46 -9.08
N THR A 58 -12.94 13.66 -9.26
CA THR A 58 -13.05 14.70 -8.22
C THR A 58 -14.53 14.99 -7.95
N LEU A 59 -14.87 15.41 -6.72
CA LEU A 59 -16.27 15.66 -6.33
C LEU A 59 -16.98 16.64 -7.25
N ASP A 60 -16.26 17.66 -7.74
CA ASP A 60 -16.72 18.69 -8.68
C ASP A 60 -16.71 18.25 -10.14
N ARG A 61 -16.25 17.02 -10.45
CA ARG A 61 -16.04 16.48 -11.80
C ARG A 61 -15.07 17.27 -12.69
N SER A 62 -14.26 18.13 -12.11
CA SER A 62 -13.27 18.89 -12.87
C SER A 62 -12.14 18.01 -13.41
N LYS A 63 -11.90 16.86 -12.77
CA LYS A 63 -10.86 15.91 -13.15
C LYS A 63 -11.34 14.46 -13.03
N LEU A 64 -10.81 13.64 -13.92
CA LEU A 64 -10.86 12.19 -13.85
C LEU A 64 -9.42 11.67 -13.74
N VAL A 65 -9.13 11.00 -12.64
CA VAL A 65 -7.81 10.47 -12.31
C VAL A 65 -7.82 8.97 -12.51
N PHE A 66 -6.84 8.45 -13.25
CA PHE A 66 -6.62 7.02 -13.42
C PHE A 66 -5.31 6.62 -12.76
N TYR A 67 -5.35 5.61 -11.91
CA TYR A 67 -4.20 5.03 -11.24
C TYR A 67 -3.74 3.79 -11.98
N PHE A 68 -2.45 3.72 -12.29
CA PHE A 68 -1.90 2.60 -13.02
C PHE A 68 -0.52 2.17 -12.49
N THR A 69 -0.17 0.91 -12.77
CA THR A 69 1.18 0.38 -12.57
C THR A 69 1.82 0.05 -13.92
N ALA A 70 3.12 0.26 -14.02
CA ALA A 70 3.92 -0.11 -15.18
C ALA A 70 5.36 -0.34 -14.74
N ASP A 71 6.04 -1.32 -15.37
CA ASP A 71 7.44 -1.64 -15.09
C ASP A 71 8.39 -0.58 -15.66
N ASN A 72 8.02 0.01 -16.79
CA ASN A 72 8.80 0.99 -17.51
C ASN A 72 8.01 2.29 -17.72
N ARG A 73 8.71 3.30 -18.20
CA ARG A 73 8.09 4.55 -18.62
C ARG A 73 7.16 4.32 -19.81
N VAL A 74 5.90 4.70 -19.69
CA VAL A 74 4.86 4.59 -20.72
C VAL A 74 4.61 5.95 -21.36
N ASP A 75 4.52 6.00 -22.68
CA ASP A 75 4.04 7.19 -23.40
C ASP A 75 2.52 7.09 -23.59
N PHE A 76 1.81 7.85 -22.82
CA PHE A 76 0.34 7.86 -22.80
C PHE A 76 -0.29 9.12 -23.41
N ARG A 77 0.47 9.90 -24.22
CA ARG A 77 -0.03 11.15 -24.80
C ARG A 77 -1.27 10.97 -25.65
N GLU A 78 -1.27 9.96 -26.52
CA GLU A 78 -2.43 9.65 -27.37
C GLU A 78 -3.60 9.11 -26.54
N LEU A 79 -3.33 8.25 -25.55
CA LEU A 79 -4.36 7.77 -24.62
C LEU A 79 -5.07 8.93 -23.91
N VAL A 80 -4.29 9.92 -23.42
CA VAL A 80 -4.87 11.10 -22.75
C VAL A 80 -5.75 11.90 -23.68
N LYS A 81 -5.36 12.09 -24.95
CA LYS A 81 -6.19 12.81 -25.95
C LYS A 81 -7.51 12.08 -26.19
N ASP A 82 -7.46 10.76 -26.40
CA ASP A 82 -8.65 9.95 -26.62
C ASP A 82 -9.60 9.99 -25.43
N LEU A 83 -9.07 9.82 -24.21
CA LEU A 83 -9.89 9.87 -22.99
C LEU A 83 -10.47 11.28 -22.75
N ALA A 84 -9.70 12.34 -23.02
CA ALA A 84 -10.19 13.71 -22.90
C ALA A 84 -11.30 14.02 -23.90
N ALA A 85 -11.20 13.51 -25.14
CA ALA A 85 -12.25 13.62 -26.15
C ALA A 85 -13.53 12.86 -25.76
N GLN A 86 -13.37 11.69 -25.10
CA GLN A 86 -14.48 10.85 -24.67
C GLN A 86 -15.24 11.42 -23.46
N PHE A 87 -14.51 11.88 -22.45
CA PHE A 87 -15.10 12.29 -21.17
C PHE A 87 -15.31 13.79 -21.02
N HIS A 88 -14.80 14.60 -21.93
CA HIS A 88 -14.85 16.07 -21.89
C HIS A 88 -14.41 16.66 -20.54
N THR A 89 -13.45 15.98 -19.89
CA THR A 89 -12.96 16.30 -18.55
C THR A 89 -11.45 16.23 -18.55
N ARG A 90 -10.79 16.96 -17.66
CA ARG A 90 -9.34 16.90 -17.52
C ARG A 90 -8.91 15.50 -17.04
N ILE A 91 -8.14 14.81 -17.86
CA ILE A 91 -7.60 13.48 -17.54
C ILE A 91 -6.25 13.62 -16.85
N GLU A 92 -6.08 12.89 -15.75
CA GLU A 92 -4.82 12.78 -15.02
C GLU A 92 -4.45 11.29 -14.87
N LEU A 93 -3.29 10.89 -15.39
CA LEU A 93 -2.75 9.54 -15.25
C LEU A 93 -1.68 9.54 -14.19
N ARG A 94 -1.86 8.75 -13.13
CA ARG A 94 -0.92 8.61 -12.01
C ARG A 94 -0.33 7.21 -11.95
N GLN A 95 0.97 7.14 -12.17
CA GLN A 95 1.68 5.91 -11.90
C GLN A 95 1.83 5.71 -10.40
N ILE A 96 1.43 4.54 -9.92
CA ILE A 96 1.54 4.13 -8.51
C ILE A 96 2.51 2.98 -8.36
N GLY A 97 3.08 2.83 -7.16
CA GLY A 97 3.95 1.71 -6.85
C GLY A 97 3.16 0.45 -6.47
N VAL A 98 3.78 -0.72 -6.60
CA VAL A 98 3.16 -2.04 -6.28
C VAL A 98 2.61 -2.12 -4.84
N ARG A 99 3.18 -1.39 -3.89
CA ARG A 99 2.63 -1.34 -2.53
C ARG A 99 1.37 -0.48 -2.46
N ASP A 100 1.32 0.62 -3.20
CA ASP A 100 0.14 1.48 -3.26
C ASP A 100 -1.00 0.76 -4.00
N GLU A 101 -0.69 0.00 -5.05
CA GLU A 101 -1.64 -0.92 -5.69
C GLU A 101 -2.22 -1.89 -4.66
N SER A 102 -1.37 -2.62 -3.93
CA SER A 102 -1.84 -3.55 -2.88
C SER A 102 -2.65 -2.86 -1.79
N LYS A 103 -2.29 -1.62 -1.43
CA LYS A 103 -3.03 -0.81 -0.46
C LYS A 103 -4.42 -0.43 -0.95
N MET A 104 -4.57 -0.12 -2.24
CA MET A 104 -5.86 0.25 -2.86
C MET A 104 -6.77 -0.96 -3.01
N LEU A 105 -6.22 -2.08 -3.48
CA LEU A 105 -6.96 -3.34 -3.64
C LEU A 105 -7.35 -3.96 -2.29
N GLY A 106 -6.55 -3.73 -1.25
CA GLY A 106 -6.75 -4.34 0.06
C GLY A 106 -6.42 -5.82 0.08
N GLY A 107 -6.71 -6.48 1.19
CA GLY A 107 -6.52 -7.91 1.35
C GLY A 107 -5.91 -8.30 2.70
N LEU A 108 -5.60 -9.58 2.86
CA LEU A 108 -5.01 -10.17 4.07
C LEU A 108 -3.54 -10.51 3.84
N GLY A 109 -2.72 -10.23 4.84
CA GLY A 109 -1.33 -10.67 4.87
C GLY A 109 -1.19 -12.15 5.23
N LEU A 110 0.03 -12.68 5.18
CA LEU A 110 0.34 -14.04 5.62
C LEU A 110 -0.03 -14.31 7.10
N CYS A 111 -0.10 -13.24 7.91
CA CYS A 111 -0.54 -13.28 9.31
C CYS A 111 -2.07 -13.34 9.48
N GLY A 112 -2.85 -13.37 8.40
CA GLY A 112 -4.32 -13.36 8.44
C GLY A 112 -4.94 -12.00 8.78
N GLN A 113 -4.12 -10.95 9.00
CA GLN A 113 -4.59 -9.59 9.28
C GLN A 113 -4.66 -8.75 7.99
N PRO A 114 -5.54 -7.74 7.92
CA PRO A 114 -5.54 -6.79 6.82
C PRO A 114 -4.15 -6.17 6.63
N PHE A 115 -3.81 -5.84 5.39
CA PHE A 115 -2.49 -5.28 5.05
C PHE A 115 -2.12 -4.10 5.95
N CYS A 116 -0.91 -4.14 6.53
CA CYS A 116 -0.39 -3.07 7.38
C CYS A 116 -0.43 -1.70 6.66
N CYS A 117 -0.12 -1.67 5.36
CA CYS A 117 -0.13 -0.46 4.53
C CYS A 117 -1.54 0.12 4.34
N SER A 118 -2.59 -0.68 4.34
CA SER A 118 -3.97 -0.17 4.25
C SER A 118 -4.53 0.24 5.60
N ARG A 119 -4.08 -0.39 6.70
CA ARG A 119 -4.65 -0.20 8.02
C ARG A 119 -3.99 0.95 8.81
N PHE A 120 -2.71 0.87 9.10
CA PHE A 120 -2.05 1.80 10.02
C PHE A 120 -0.68 2.30 9.57
N LEU A 121 0.08 1.49 8.80
CA LEU A 121 1.45 1.82 8.45
C LEU A 121 1.49 2.79 7.27
N LYS A 122 1.80 4.06 7.55
CA LYS A 122 1.88 5.12 6.54
C LYS A 122 3.32 5.45 6.16
N ASN A 123 4.25 5.32 7.10
CA ASN A 123 5.66 5.62 6.91
C ASN A 123 6.44 4.31 6.79
N PHE A 124 7.15 4.12 5.67
CA PHE A 124 7.87 2.90 5.37
C PHE A 124 9.38 3.12 5.55
N GLN A 125 9.96 2.32 6.42
CA GLN A 125 11.42 2.23 6.57
C GLN A 125 11.97 1.21 5.57
N PRO A 126 13.24 1.34 5.15
CA PRO A 126 13.92 0.32 4.38
C PRO A 126 13.93 -1.01 5.14
N VAL A 127 13.60 -2.09 4.45
CA VAL A 127 13.59 -3.45 5.00
C VAL A 127 14.77 -4.21 4.45
N SER A 128 15.49 -4.93 5.31
CA SER A 128 16.63 -5.79 4.93
C SER A 128 16.37 -7.25 5.27
N ILE A 129 17.04 -8.15 4.55
CA ILE A 129 17.01 -9.59 4.82
C ILE A 129 17.59 -9.90 6.22
N LYS A 130 18.50 -9.05 6.71
CA LYS A 130 19.07 -9.18 8.07
C LYS A 130 17.96 -9.15 9.13
N MET A 131 16.98 -8.25 8.98
CA MET A 131 15.82 -8.17 9.89
C MET A 131 15.04 -9.48 9.94
N ALA A 132 14.83 -10.12 8.78
CA ALA A 132 14.15 -11.41 8.73
C ALA A 132 14.94 -12.53 9.48
N LYS A 133 16.27 -12.51 9.39
CA LYS A 133 17.14 -13.44 10.15
C LYS A 133 17.05 -13.21 11.66
N GLU A 134 17.13 -11.95 12.08
CA GLU A 134 17.05 -11.56 13.49
C GLU A 134 15.70 -11.89 14.13
N GLN A 135 14.66 -11.94 13.30
CA GLN A 135 13.29 -12.32 13.68
C GLN A 135 13.02 -13.83 13.52
N GLY A 136 14.07 -14.65 13.28
CA GLY A 136 13.94 -16.10 13.18
C GLY A 136 13.15 -16.61 11.97
N LEU A 137 12.88 -15.75 10.96
CA LEU A 137 12.10 -16.15 9.79
C LEU A 137 12.95 -16.90 8.77
N SER A 138 12.35 -17.92 8.17
CA SER A 138 12.94 -18.60 7.02
C SER A 138 13.17 -17.62 5.87
N LEU A 139 14.34 -17.67 5.26
CA LEU A 139 14.71 -16.79 4.13
C LEU A 139 14.02 -17.18 2.80
N ASN A 140 13.05 -18.07 2.83
CA ASN A 140 12.24 -18.38 1.65
C ASN A 140 11.50 -17.11 1.19
N PRO A 141 11.68 -16.65 -0.06
CA PRO A 141 11.01 -15.47 -0.59
C PRO A 141 9.48 -15.48 -0.38
N ALA A 142 8.85 -16.64 -0.47
CA ALA A 142 7.42 -16.78 -0.24
C ALA A 142 6.98 -16.47 1.21
N LYS A 143 7.91 -16.59 2.19
CA LYS A 143 7.63 -16.33 3.61
C LYS A 143 8.03 -14.95 4.07
N ILE A 144 8.93 -14.26 3.35
CA ILE A 144 9.42 -12.93 3.73
C ILE A 144 8.93 -11.81 2.80
N SER A 145 8.24 -12.15 1.70
CA SER A 145 7.64 -11.18 0.80
C SER A 145 6.17 -10.96 1.13
N GLY A 146 5.76 -9.71 1.10
CA GLY A 146 4.35 -9.35 1.18
C GLY A 146 3.63 -9.55 -0.16
N SER A 147 2.31 -9.44 -0.16
CA SER A 147 1.47 -9.55 -1.38
C SER A 147 1.85 -8.53 -2.47
N CYS A 148 2.50 -7.43 -2.11
CA CYS A 148 3.04 -6.45 -3.05
C CYS A 148 4.37 -6.89 -3.72
N GLY A 149 4.87 -8.10 -3.47
CA GLY A 149 6.13 -8.61 -4.02
C GLY A 149 7.41 -8.03 -3.39
N ARG A 150 7.29 -7.07 -2.47
CA ARG A 150 8.43 -6.51 -1.71
C ARG A 150 8.55 -7.22 -0.36
N LEU A 151 9.72 -7.09 0.29
CA LEU A 151 9.88 -7.57 1.67
C LEU A 151 8.78 -6.99 2.56
N MET A 152 8.29 -7.82 3.49
CA MET A 152 7.20 -7.46 4.41
C MET A 152 7.58 -6.23 5.23
N CYS A 153 6.70 -5.23 5.23
CA CYS A 153 6.93 -3.97 5.94
C CYS A 153 6.85 -4.12 7.47
N CYS A 154 6.18 -5.17 7.98
CA CYS A 154 6.14 -5.48 9.40
C CYS A 154 7.53 -5.84 9.94
N LEU A 155 8.45 -6.41 9.14
CA LEU A 155 9.81 -6.70 9.55
C LEU A 155 10.51 -5.45 10.12
N ALA A 156 10.45 -4.33 9.41
CA ALA A 156 11.04 -3.08 9.91
C ALA A 156 10.20 -2.47 11.06
N TYR A 157 8.90 -2.66 11.05
CA TYR A 157 8.01 -2.13 12.09
C TYR A 157 8.27 -2.82 13.43
N GLU A 158 8.46 -4.13 13.43
CA GLU A 158 8.64 -4.96 14.63
C GLU A 158 10.11 -5.08 15.06
N GLN A 159 11.07 -4.63 14.23
CA GLN A 159 12.52 -4.83 14.43
C GLN A 159 13.00 -4.46 15.85
N LYS A 160 12.58 -3.30 16.35
CA LYS A 160 12.99 -2.83 17.69
C LYS A 160 12.51 -3.74 18.81
N SER A 161 11.34 -4.33 18.67
CA SER A 161 10.80 -5.28 19.66
C SER A 161 11.60 -6.57 19.67
N TYR A 162 11.96 -7.07 18.49
CA TYR A 162 12.81 -8.25 18.38
C TYR A 162 14.25 -7.99 18.87
N GLU A 163 14.83 -6.85 18.57
CA GLU A 163 16.15 -6.46 19.11
C GLU A 163 16.15 -6.44 20.64
N TYR A 164 15.11 -5.85 21.24
CA TYR A 164 14.94 -5.84 22.68
C TYR A 164 14.78 -7.25 23.25
N LEU A 165 13.87 -8.05 22.71
CA LEU A 165 13.62 -9.41 23.17
C LEU A 165 14.86 -10.31 23.03
N ASN A 166 15.57 -10.22 21.91
CA ASN A 166 16.82 -10.95 21.69
C ASN A 166 17.92 -10.53 22.70
N SER A 167 17.91 -9.28 23.17
CA SER A 167 18.89 -8.81 24.16
C SER A 167 18.69 -9.39 25.56
N ILE A 168 17.44 -9.73 25.91
CA ILE A 168 17.08 -10.29 27.22
C ILE A 168 16.92 -11.81 27.22
N THR A 169 16.81 -12.42 26.02
CA THR A 169 16.66 -13.85 25.88
C THR A 169 18.02 -14.55 25.95
N PRO A 170 18.15 -15.58 26.77
CA PRO A 170 19.43 -16.35 26.87
C PRO A 170 19.76 -16.97 25.50
N GLN A 171 21.03 -16.94 25.16
CA GLN A 171 21.53 -17.57 23.93
C GLN A 171 21.47 -19.09 23.99
N VAL A 172 21.26 -19.74 22.83
CA VAL A 172 21.37 -21.21 22.71
C VAL A 172 22.76 -21.68 23.15
N GLY A 173 22.78 -22.70 23.99
CA GLY A 173 24.01 -23.23 24.61
C GLY A 173 24.40 -22.56 25.93
N SER A 174 23.74 -21.49 26.37
CA SER A 174 23.98 -20.89 27.69
C SER A 174 23.34 -21.72 28.80
N ILE A 175 23.98 -21.71 29.99
CA ILE A 175 23.44 -22.34 31.19
C ILE A 175 22.51 -21.34 31.88
N VAL A 176 21.28 -21.73 32.13
CA VAL A 176 20.29 -20.94 32.82
C VAL A 176 19.78 -21.65 34.07
N ARG A 177 19.45 -20.87 35.09
CA ARG A 177 18.89 -21.42 36.33
C ARG A 177 17.34 -21.27 36.28
N THR A 178 16.70 -22.40 36.35
CA THR A 178 15.20 -22.47 36.38
C THR A 178 14.74 -22.89 37.79
N PRO A 179 13.48 -22.76 38.15
CA PRO A 179 12.94 -23.28 39.41
C PRO A 179 13.20 -24.77 39.61
N ASP A 180 13.30 -25.53 38.53
CA ASP A 180 13.53 -27.00 38.54
C ASP A 180 15.01 -27.40 38.54
N GLY A 181 15.93 -26.42 38.48
CA GLY A 181 17.37 -26.64 38.47
C GLY A 181 18.11 -25.90 37.36
N GLU A 182 19.41 -26.24 37.21
CA GLU A 182 20.22 -25.71 36.12
C GLU A 182 20.02 -26.49 34.84
N GLY A 183 19.92 -25.78 33.72
CA GLY A 183 19.72 -26.37 32.40
C GLY A 183 20.43 -25.60 31.30
N THR A 184 20.72 -26.29 30.20
CA THR A 184 21.28 -25.66 29.00
C THR A 184 20.18 -25.28 28.03
N VAL A 185 20.20 -24.06 27.50
CA VAL A 185 19.25 -23.59 26.49
C VAL A 185 19.48 -24.36 25.19
N ILE A 186 18.51 -25.14 24.75
CA ILE A 186 18.58 -25.92 23.52
C ILE A 186 18.04 -25.11 22.34
N GLU A 187 16.95 -24.39 22.53
CA GLU A 187 16.29 -23.60 21.53
C GLU A 187 15.66 -22.35 22.17
N THR A 188 15.59 -21.28 21.41
CA THR A 188 14.91 -20.03 21.83
C THR A 188 13.84 -19.67 20.81
N ASN A 189 12.64 -19.41 21.28
CA ASN A 189 11.57 -18.80 20.50
C ASN A 189 11.21 -17.46 21.15
N VAL A 190 11.34 -16.39 20.41
CA VAL A 190 11.17 -15.02 20.90
C VAL A 190 9.73 -14.53 20.78
N VAL A 191 8.83 -15.36 20.21
CA VAL A 191 7.40 -15.07 20.03
C VAL A 191 6.58 -16.17 20.62
#